data_d4dca38241242f135c970174f71f5cd0
#
_entry.id   d4dca38241242f135c970174f71f5cd0
#
_cell.length_a   1.000
_cell.length_b   1.000
_cell.length_c   1.000
_cell.angle_alpha   90.00
_cell.angle_beta   90.00
_cell.angle_gamma   90.00
#
_symmetry.space_group_name_H-M   'P 1'
#
loop_
_entity.id
_entity.type
_entity.pdbx_description
1 polymer ?
#
loop_
_entity_poly.entity_id
_entity_poly.type
_entity_poly.pdbx_seq_one_letter_code
_entity_poly.pdbx_strand_id
1 'polypeptide(L)'
;MRYGYFDEEKKEYVITRPDTPAPWVNYLGSPEYGAIVSNNAGGYSFAKSGANGRILRYIFNQFDQPGRYIYLRDNDTKDYWSASWQPVGKDLSEYKSECHHGTAYTKMMADYSEIHSEVRYYVPLGQSYEVWNLKVTNCSDRKREISVTGYAEFTNNSNYEQDQVNLQYSQYITRTVFCGDRVRQMIHANLDGLKDGEEVDNKNVFNRFFEIGRAHL
;
A
#
# COMPACT_ATOMS: atom_id res chain seq x y z
N MET A 1 -10.72 -26.51 -5.47
CA MET A 1 -10.91 -25.26 -6.24
C MET A 1 -9.53 -24.70 -6.59
N ARG A 2 -9.30 -24.26 -7.83
CA ARG A 2 -8.01 -23.73 -8.25
C ARG A 2 -8.04 -22.22 -8.14
N TYR A 3 -7.11 -21.62 -7.41
CA TYR A 3 -7.03 -20.15 -7.20
C TYR A 3 -6.07 -19.44 -8.17
N GLY A 4 -5.18 -20.19 -8.83
CA GLY A 4 -4.20 -19.60 -9.73
C GLY A 4 -3.36 -20.62 -10.49
N TYR A 5 -2.41 -20.12 -11.28
CA TYR A 5 -1.49 -20.92 -12.10
C TYR A 5 -0.18 -20.17 -12.36
N PHE A 6 0.86 -20.87 -12.76
CA PHE A 6 2.10 -20.28 -13.25
C PHE A 6 1.96 -19.94 -14.73
N ASP A 7 2.25 -18.70 -15.09
CA ASP A 7 2.48 -18.25 -16.47
C ASP A 7 3.98 -18.31 -16.74
N GLU A 8 4.41 -19.40 -17.38
CA GLU A 8 5.82 -19.66 -17.66
C GLU A 8 6.43 -18.68 -18.66
N GLU A 9 5.63 -18.12 -19.54
CA GLU A 9 6.10 -17.16 -20.54
C GLU A 9 6.41 -15.82 -19.87
N LYS A 10 5.51 -15.32 -19.04
CA LYS A 10 5.65 -14.04 -18.34
C LYS A 10 6.44 -14.14 -17.03
N LYS A 11 6.72 -15.36 -16.58
CA LYS A 11 7.34 -15.62 -15.26
C LYS A 11 6.53 -15.02 -14.11
N GLU A 12 5.22 -15.19 -14.17
CA GLU A 12 4.26 -14.73 -13.19
C GLU A 12 3.53 -15.90 -12.53
N TYR A 13 3.15 -15.72 -11.28
CA TYR A 13 2.08 -16.50 -10.68
C TYR A 13 0.79 -15.70 -10.74
N VAL A 14 -0.19 -16.21 -11.48
CA VAL A 14 -1.48 -15.56 -11.71
C VAL A 14 -2.49 -16.10 -10.71
N ILE A 15 -3.09 -15.21 -9.92
CA ILE A 15 -4.16 -15.51 -8.97
C ILE A 15 -5.46 -14.98 -9.58
N THR A 16 -6.39 -15.88 -9.89
CA THR A 16 -7.58 -15.57 -10.70
C THR A 16 -8.80 -15.17 -9.89
N ARG A 17 -8.67 -15.13 -8.56
CA ARG A 17 -9.74 -14.69 -7.66
C ARG A 17 -9.18 -14.19 -6.34
N PRO A 18 -9.77 -13.14 -5.74
CA PRO A 18 -9.17 -12.47 -4.59
C PRO A 18 -9.42 -13.17 -3.25
N ASP A 19 -10.42 -14.05 -3.16
CA ASP A 19 -10.87 -14.74 -1.95
C ASP A 19 -10.04 -16.01 -1.66
N THR A 20 -8.73 -15.87 -1.72
CA THR A 20 -7.79 -16.94 -1.34
C THR A 20 -7.93 -17.26 0.15
N PRO A 21 -7.69 -18.53 0.57
CA PRO A 21 -7.89 -18.95 1.96
C PRO A 21 -6.91 -18.28 2.95
N ALA A 22 -5.84 -17.70 2.44
CA ALA A 22 -4.87 -16.89 3.16
C ALA A 22 -4.28 -15.86 2.19
N PRO A 23 -3.68 -14.75 2.68
CA PRO A 23 -2.95 -13.82 1.82
C PRO A 23 -1.80 -14.53 1.08
N TRP A 24 -1.80 -14.46 -0.25
CA TRP A 24 -0.70 -14.96 -1.06
C TRP A 24 0.18 -13.78 -1.44
N VAL A 25 1.43 -13.82 -1.00
CA VAL A 25 2.31 -12.66 -0.99
C VAL A 25 3.43 -12.74 -2.01
N ASN A 26 3.86 -11.58 -2.48
CA ASN A 26 5.07 -11.37 -3.24
C ASN A 26 6.03 -10.47 -2.48
N TYR A 27 7.33 -10.65 -2.71
CA TYR A 27 8.39 -9.81 -2.14
C TYR A 27 8.91 -8.89 -3.23
N LEU A 28 8.84 -7.59 -2.97
CA LEU A 28 9.41 -6.56 -3.84
C LEU A 28 10.55 -5.89 -3.09
N GLY A 29 11.62 -5.52 -3.78
CA GLY A 29 12.64 -4.80 -3.06
C GLY A 29 13.97 -4.63 -3.76
N SER A 30 14.78 -3.84 -3.10
CA SER A 30 16.19 -3.57 -3.32
C SER A 30 16.92 -3.72 -1.96
N PRO A 31 18.25 -3.61 -1.91
CA PRO A 31 18.96 -3.59 -0.63
C PRO A 31 18.50 -2.48 0.32
N GLU A 32 17.99 -1.37 -0.20
CA GLU A 32 17.59 -0.19 0.57
C GLU A 32 16.13 -0.23 1.02
N TYR A 33 15.26 -0.94 0.29
CA TYR A 33 13.82 -0.95 0.52
C TYR A 33 13.21 -2.31 0.22
N GLY A 34 12.38 -2.81 1.11
CA GLY A 34 11.62 -4.03 0.92
C GLY A 34 10.12 -3.81 1.11
N ALA A 35 9.32 -4.54 0.33
CA ALA A 35 7.88 -4.58 0.46
C ALA A 35 7.35 -6.01 0.35
N ILE A 36 6.38 -6.34 1.18
CA ILE A 36 5.57 -7.55 1.07
C ILE A 36 4.19 -7.10 0.61
N VAL A 37 3.71 -7.68 -0.48
CA VAL A 37 2.43 -7.32 -1.10
C VAL A 37 1.60 -8.58 -1.29
N SER A 38 0.42 -8.63 -0.68
CA SER A 38 -0.51 -9.73 -0.89
C SER A 38 -1.33 -9.55 -2.18
N ASN A 39 -2.03 -10.61 -2.57
CA ASN A 39 -2.97 -10.59 -3.69
C ASN A 39 -4.15 -9.61 -3.53
N ASN A 40 -4.31 -9.02 -2.34
CA ASN A 40 -5.32 -8.02 -2.02
C ASN A 40 -4.70 -6.67 -1.59
N ALA A 41 -3.45 -6.40 -1.97
CA ALA A 41 -2.69 -5.20 -1.65
C ALA A 41 -2.42 -4.99 -0.14
N GLY A 42 -2.60 -6.01 0.68
CA GLY A 42 -2.16 -6.03 2.07
C GLY A 42 -0.64 -6.14 2.19
N GLY A 43 -0.17 -6.31 3.43
CA GLY A 43 1.24 -6.41 3.75
C GLY A 43 1.86 -5.08 4.18
N TYR A 44 3.18 -5.00 4.12
CA TYR A 44 3.94 -3.87 4.66
C TYR A 44 5.20 -3.56 3.87
N SER A 45 5.83 -2.44 4.19
CA SER A 45 7.12 -2.06 3.65
C SER A 45 8.09 -1.58 4.73
N PHE A 46 9.37 -1.61 4.41
CA PHE A 46 10.44 -1.24 5.32
C PHE A 46 11.67 -0.74 4.57
N ALA A 47 12.44 0.13 5.20
CA ALA A 47 13.76 0.53 4.76
C ALA A 47 14.81 -0.25 5.53
N LYS A 48 15.71 -0.95 4.83
CA LYS A 48 16.84 -1.76 5.36
C LYS A 48 16.41 -2.99 6.18
N SER A 49 15.52 -2.83 7.16
CA SER A 49 15.15 -3.90 8.09
C SER A 49 13.65 -3.89 8.39
N GLY A 50 12.99 -5.03 8.27
CA GLY A 50 11.59 -5.21 8.64
C GLY A 50 11.31 -5.05 10.14
N ALA A 51 12.31 -5.23 10.99
CA ALA A 51 12.19 -5.04 12.44
C ALA A 51 12.39 -3.58 12.88
N ASN A 52 13.36 -2.87 12.29
CA ASN A 52 13.77 -1.54 12.74
C ASN A 52 13.63 -0.43 11.68
N GLY A 53 13.06 -0.74 10.53
CA GLY A 53 12.88 0.21 9.42
C GLY A 53 11.46 0.22 8.88
N ARG A 54 10.49 -0.22 9.66
CA ARG A 54 9.10 -0.35 9.24
C ARG A 54 8.52 0.99 8.78
N ILE A 55 7.88 0.98 7.62
CA ILE A 55 7.26 2.16 7.02
C ILE A 55 5.74 2.01 7.03
N LEU A 56 5.21 1.02 6.30
CA LEU A 56 3.79 0.72 6.35
C LEU A 56 3.49 -0.23 7.49
N ARG A 57 2.40 0.07 8.18
CA ARG A 57 1.91 -0.75 9.30
C ARG A 57 1.36 -2.07 8.78
N TYR A 58 1.59 -3.10 9.56
CA TYR A 58 0.96 -4.39 9.42
C TYR A 58 0.44 -4.85 10.77
N ILE A 59 -0.83 -5.19 10.82
CA ILE A 59 -1.45 -5.82 11.97
C ILE A 59 -1.75 -7.26 11.57
N PHE A 60 -1.25 -8.22 12.34
CA PHE A 60 -1.49 -9.62 12.04
C PHE A 60 -2.97 -9.95 12.23
N ASN A 61 -3.70 -10.01 11.13
CA ASN A 61 -5.13 -10.34 11.09
C ASN A 61 -5.46 -11.13 9.82
N GLN A 62 -6.64 -11.77 9.82
CA GLN A 62 -7.08 -12.63 8.71
C GLN A 62 -7.35 -11.91 7.38
N PHE A 63 -7.51 -10.59 7.41
CA PHE A 63 -7.83 -9.78 6.24
C PHE A 63 -6.61 -9.06 5.64
N ASP A 64 -5.42 -9.29 6.22
CA ASP A 64 -4.16 -8.70 5.76
C ASP A 64 -4.16 -7.16 5.74
N GLN A 65 -4.87 -6.57 6.67
CA GLN A 65 -5.01 -5.11 6.82
C GLN A 65 -4.14 -4.57 7.97
N PRO A 66 -3.77 -3.28 7.94
CA PRO A 66 -3.90 -2.34 6.84
C PRO A 66 -2.94 -2.66 5.69
N GLY A 67 -3.21 -2.10 4.52
CA GLY A 67 -2.42 -2.33 3.31
C GLY A 67 -2.18 -1.02 2.56
N ARG A 68 -1.90 -1.16 1.27
CA ARG A 68 -1.71 -0.07 0.32
C ARG A 68 -2.87 -0.04 -0.68
N TYR A 69 -3.94 0.65 -0.33
CA TYR A 69 -5.19 0.57 -1.07
C TYR A 69 -5.41 1.78 -1.98
N ILE A 70 -6.03 1.53 -3.13
CA ILE A 70 -6.54 2.56 -4.01
C ILE A 70 -8.04 2.37 -4.11
N TYR A 71 -8.79 3.38 -3.69
CA TYR A 71 -10.24 3.42 -3.83
C TYR A 71 -10.63 4.18 -5.08
N LEU A 72 -11.62 3.65 -5.76
CA LEU A 72 -12.29 4.28 -6.89
C LEU A 72 -13.72 4.58 -6.47
N ARG A 73 -14.22 5.77 -6.81
CA ARG A 73 -15.61 6.15 -6.54
C ARG A 73 -16.21 6.76 -7.79
N ASP A 74 -17.34 6.25 -8.19
CA ASP A 74 -18.20 6.88 -9.19
C ASP A 74 -18.92 8.08 -8.57
N ASN A 75 -18.68 9.27 -9.11
CA ASN A 75 -19.25 10.50 -8.56
C ASN A 75 -20.73 10.68 -8.92
N ASP A 76 -21.25 9.96 -9.90
CA ASP A 76 -22.68 10.00 -10.26
C ASP A 76 -23.50 9.09 -9.34
N THR A 77 -23.11 7.82 -9.24
CA THR A 77 -23.83 6.83 -8.43
C THR A 77 -23.49 6.87 -6.96
N LYS A 78 -22.35 7.49 -6.59
CA LYS A 78 -21.75 7.49 -5.24
C LYS A 78 -21.21 6.13 -4.80
N ASP A 79 -21.30 5.12 -5.65
CA ASP A 79 -20.72 3.82 -5.37
C ASP A 79 -19.19 3.85 -5.37
N TYR A 80 -18.56 3.01 -4.57
CA TYR A 80 -17.11 2.96 -4.43
C TYR A 80 -16.61 1.52 -4.25
N TRP A 81 -15.38 1.27 -4.68
CA TRP A 81 -14.72 -0.03 -4.59
C TRP A 81 -13.21 0.13 -4.42
N SER A 82 -12.53 -0.96 -4.11
CA SER A 82 -11.06 -1.02 -4.08
C SER A 82 -10.53 -1.62 -5.38
N ALA A 83 -9.44 -1.09 -5.91
CA ALA A 83 -8.75 -1.66 -7.07
C ALA A 83 -8.15 -3.06 -6.80
N SER A 84 -8.07 -3.46 -5.55
CA SER A 84 -7.51 -4.74 -5.06
C SER A 84 -8.56 -5.65 -4.40
N TRP A 85 -9.84 -5.44 -4.59
CA TRP A 85 -10.97 -6.07 -3.93
C TRP A 85 -11.08 -5.70 -2.44
N GLN A 86 -10.12 -6.08 -1.62
CA GLN A 86 -10.02 -5.58 -0.24
C GLN A 86 -9.59 -4.10 -0.22
N PRO A 87 -10.03 -3.30 0.78
CA PRO A 87 -10.84 -3.71 1.94
C PRO A 87 -12.36 -3.59 1.73
N VAL A 88 -12.84 -3.10 0.58
CA VAL A 88 -14.28 -2.93 0.36
C VAL A 88 -15.02 -4.26 0.20
N GLY A 89 -14.44 -5.22 -0.52
CA GLY A 89 -14.97 -6.57 -0.64
C GLY A 89 -16.29 -6.64 -1.40
N LYS A 90 -16.37 -6.06 -2.59
CA LYS A 90 -17.57 -6.16 -3.45
C LYS A 90 -17.92 -7.62 -3.76
N ASP A 91 -19.20 -7.88 -4.04
CA ASP A 91 -19.67 -9.21 -4.41
C ASP A 91 -18.93 -9.71 -5.67
N LEU A 92 -18.38 -10.92 -5.59
CA LEU A 92 -17.61 -11.53 -6.67
C LEU A 92 -18.46 -11.94 -7.88
N SER A 93 -19.77 -11.88 -7.79
CA SER A 93 -20.64 -12.02 -8.97
C SER A 93 -20.56 -10.80 -9.89
N GLU A 94 -20.22 -9.61 -9.34
CA GLU A 94 -20.14 -8.33 -10.05
C GLU A 94 -18.71 -7.83 -10.19
N TYR A 95 -17.81 -8.23 -9.28
CA TYR A 95 -16.40 -7.82 -9.24
C TYR A 95 -15.49 -8.94 -9.70
N LYS A 96 -14.70 -8.67 -10.74
CA LYS A 96 -13.69 -9.60 -11.25
C LYS A 96 -12.31 -9.03 -10.97
N SER A 97 -11.39 -9.86 -10.51
CA SER A 97 -10.01 -9.44 -10.37
C SER A 97 -9.03 -10.57 -10.62
N GLU A 98 -7.85 -10.16 -11.04
CA GLU A 98 -6.66 -11.01 -11.13
C GLU A 98 -5.48 -10.32 -10.46
N CYS A 99 -4.64 -11.11 -9.80
CA CYS A 99 -3.37 -10.63 -9.27
C CYS A 99 -2.23 -11.41 -9.91
N HIS A 100 -1.24 -10.70 -10.44
CA HIS A 100 -0.05 -11.25 -11.06
C HIS A 100 1.17 -10.93 -10.20
N HIS A 101 1.76 -11.94 -9.60
CA HIS A 101 3.01 -11.85 -8.87
C HIS A 101 4.18 -12.16 -9.81
N GLY A 102 4.86 -11.12 -10.27
CA GLY A 102 6.07 -11.20 -11.06
C GLY A 102 7.35 -11.08 -10.23
N THR A 103 8.51 -11.21 -10.85
CA THR A 103 9.81 -11.19 -10.15
C THR A 103 10.20 -9.83 -9.56
N ALA A 104 9.67 -8.73 -10.10
CA ALA A 104 10.02 -7.37 -9.67
C ALA A 104 8.79 -6.48 -9.46
N TYR A 105 7.60 -7.04 -9.51
CA TYR A 105 6.34 -6.31 -9.38
C TYR A 105 5.20 -7.23 -8.94
N THR A 106 4.16 -6.60 -8.42
CA THR A 106 2.83 -7.18 -8.30
C THR A 106 1.87 -6.31 -9.08
N LYS A 107 1.05 -6.92 -9.93
CA LYS A 107 0.05 -6.24 -10.73
C LYS A 107 -1.34 -6.77 -10.36
N MET A 108 -2.26 -5.87 -10.05
CA MET A 108 -3.65 -6.20 -9.78
C MET A 108 -4.52 -5.58 -10.85
N MET A 109 -5.42 -6.36 -11.40
CA MET A 109 -6.40 -5.93 -12.39
C MET A 109 -7.79 -6.20 -11.83
N ALA A 110 -8.70 -5.26 -12.01
CA ALA A 110 -10.07 -5.41 -11.57
C ALA A 110 -11.06 -4.77 -12.55
N ASP A 111 -12.18 -5.46 -12.73
CA ASP A 111 -13.32 -4.99 -13.50
C ASP A 111 -14.53 -4.88 -12.56
N TYR A 112 -15.07 -3.68 -12.45
CA TYR A 112 -16.28 -3.40 -11.70
C TYR A 112 -17.01 -2.20 -12.28
N SER A 113 -18.32 -2.28 -12.40
CA SER A 113 -19.18 -1.16 -12.86
C SER A 113 -18.70 -0.55 -14.19
N GLU A 114 -18.29 -1.38 -15.16
CA GLU A 114 -17.76 -0.97 -16.48
C GLU A 114 -16.47 -0.12 -16.40
N ILE A 115 -15.78 -0.16 -15.28
CA ILE A 115 -14.46 0.44 -15.10
C ILE A 115 -13.43 -0.67 -14.92
N HIS A 116 -12.40 -0.65 -15.77
CA HIS A 116 -11.22 -1.48 -15.61
C HIS A 116 -10.13 -0.70 -14.89
N SER A 117 -9.54 -1.29 -13.88
CA SER A 117 -8.39 -0.73 -13.15
C SER A 117 -7.22 -1.70 -13.18
N GLU A 118 -6.01 -1.18 -13.40
CA GLU A 118 -4.75 -1.92 -13.27
C GLU A 118 -3.85 -1.14 -12.31
N VAL A 119 -3.38 -1.79 -11.24
CA VAL A 119 -2.40 -1.23 -10.33
C VAL A 119 -1.14 -2.07 -10.38
N ARG A 120 -0.01 -1.44 -10.67
CA ARG A 120 1.30 -2.08 -10.62
C ARG A 120 2.11 -1.53 -9.46
N TYR A 121 2.46 -2.41 -8.53
CA TYR A 121 3.32 -2.14 -7.38
C TYR A 121 4.73 -2.60 -7.67
N TYR A 122 5.72 -1.74 -7.45
CA TYR A 122 7.13 -2.08 -7.63
C TYR A 122 8.04 -1.16 -6.83
N VAL A 123 9.26 -1.61 -6.59
CA VAL A 123 10.33 -0.84 -5.96
C VAL A 123 11.38 -0.53 -7.04
N PRO A 124 11.61 0.75 -7.40
CA PRO A 124 12.67 1.10 -8.33
C PRO A 124 14.06 0.78 -7.74
N LEU A 125 14.96 0.29 -8.58
CA LEU A 125 16.32 -0.04 -8.16
C LEU A 125 17.07 1.19 -7.64
N GLY A 126 17.75 1.04 -6.51
CA GLY A 126 18.52 2.10 -5.87
C GLY A 126 17.65 3.18 -5.19
N GLN A 127 16.35 2.94 -5.04
CA GLN A 127 15.43 3.88 -4.39
C GLN A 127 14.90 3.31 -3.06
N SER A 128 14.56 4.20 -2.16
CA SER A 128 14.00 3.88 -0.84
C SER A 128 12.49 4.18 -0.76
N TYR A 129 11.77 3.91 -1.84
CA TYR A 129 10.31 4.05 -1.92
C TYR A 129 9.72 3.01 -2.88
N GLU A 130 8.43 2.78 -2.74
CA GLU A 130 7.63 1.98 -3.67
C GLU A 130 6.72 2.86 -4.53
N VAL A 131 6.41 2.40 -5.72
CA VAL A 131 5.52 3.07 -6.67
C VAL A 131 4.25 2.24 -6.85
N TRP A 132 3.11 2.92 -6.82
CA TRP A 132 1.80 2.37 -7.14
C TRP A 132 1.30 3.03 -8.42
N ASN A 133 1.53 2.39 -9.53
CA ASN A 133 1.13 2.91 -10.83
C ASN A 133 -0.29 2.42 -11.15
N LEU A 134 -1.24 3.36 -11.15
CA LEU A 134 -2.64 3.08 -11.46
C LEU A 134 -2.97 3.49 -12.91
N LYS A 135 -3.63 2.60 -13.62
CA LYS A 135 -4.32 2.88 -14.88
C LYS A 135 -5.80 2.59 -14.71
N VAL A 136 -6.66 3.56 -15.06
CA VAL A 136 -8.11 3.42 -15.06
C VAL A 136 -8.61 3.56 -16.50
N THR A 137 -9.46 2.64 -16.92
CA THR A 137 -10.07 2.62 -18.25
C THR A 137 -11.59 2.60 -18.10
N ASN A 138 -12.26 3.55 -18.72
CA ASN A 138 -13.71 3.53 -18.87
C ASN A 138 -14.09 2.58 -19.99
N CYS A 139 -14.74 1.47 -19.67
CA CYS A 139 -15.21 0.46 -20.61
C CYS A 139 -16.68 0.67 -21.03
N SER A 140 -17.33 1.71 -20.48
CA SER A 140 -18.69 2.09 -20.86
C SER A 140 -18.72 3.01 -22.09
N ASP A 141 -19.88 3.15 -22.70
CA ASP A 141 -20.14 4.06 -23.83
C ASP A 141 -20.46 5.50 -23.41
N ARG A 142 -20.42 5.78 -22.11
CA ARG A 142 -20.77 7.09 -21.52
C ARG A 142 -19.58 7.72 -20.80
N LYS A 143 -19.59 9.04 -20.67
CA LYS A 143 -18.63 9.76 -19.81
C LYS A 143 -18.87 9.36 -18.35
N ARG A 144 -17.80 9.10 -17.63
CA ARG A 144 -17.80 8.77 -16.19
C ARG A 144 -16.90 9.75 -15.45
N GLU A 145 -17.30 10.12 -14.26
CA GLU A 145 -16.49 10.91 -13.35
C GLU A 145 -16.07 10.05 -12.16
N ILE A 146 -14.81 9.63 -12.16
CA ILE A 146 -14.24 8.72 -11.16
C ILE A 146 -13.25 9.45 -10.28
N SER A 147 -13.51 9.47 -8.97
CA SER A 147 -12.54 9.91 -7.98
C SER A 147 -11.63 8.77 -7.57
N VAL A 148 -10.34 9.07 -7.45
CA VAL A 148 -9.31 8.13 -7.00
C VAL A 148 -8.74 8.61 -5.67
N THR A 149 -8.68 7.71 -4.69
CA THR A 149 -8.11 8.00 -3.37
C THR A 149 -7.12 6.92 -2.98
N GLY A 150 -5.87 7.31 -2.73
CA GLY A 150 -4.86 6.44 -2.17
C GLY A 150 -4.97 6.35 -0.66
N TYR A 151 -4.70 5.19 -0.10
CA TYR A 151 -4.65 4.94 1.34
C TYR A 151 -3.36 4.23 1.72
N ALA A 152 -2.70 4.75 2.72
CA ALA A 152 -1.56 4.12 3.38
C ALA A 152 -1.61 4.42 4.88
N GLU A 153 -1.24 3.45 5.71
CA GLU A 153 -1.08 3.64 7.13
C GLU A 153 0.39 3.46 7.51
N PHE A 154 1.02 4.55 7.93
CA PHE A 154 2.39 4.51 8.41
C PHE A 154 2.44 3.98 9.85
N THR A 155 3.54 3.31 10.18
CA THR A 155 3.85 3.01 11.58
C THR A 155 4.16 4.30 12.33
N ASN A 156 3.81 4.36 13.61
CA ASN A 156 4.18 5.47 14.49
C ASN A 156 5.59 5.29 15.08
N ASN A 157 6.15 4.09 14.98
CA ASN A 157 7.53 3.78 15.33
C ASN A 157 8.17 2.95 14.23
N SER A 158 9.45 3.16 13.95
CA SER A 158 10.18 2.35 12.97
C SER A 158 10.50 0.95 13.47
N ASN A 159 10.62 0.78 14.78
CA ASN A 159 10.75 -0.53 15.41
C ASN A 159 9.36 -1.19 15.46
N TYR A 160 9.27 -2.39 14.90
CA TYR A 160 8.01 -3.14 14.79
C TYR A 160 7.39 -3.45 16.15
N GLU A 161 8.19 -3.92 17.10
CA GLU A 161 7.71 -4.29 18.43
C GLU A 161 7.17 -3.07 19.19
N GLN A 162 7.90 -1.96 19.16
CA GLN A 162 7.46 -0.71 19.81
C GLN A 162 6.19 -0.13 19.17
N ASP A 163 6.03 -0.26 17.86
CA ASP A 163 4.79 0.17 17.18
C ASP A 163 3.56 -0.67 17.62
N GLN A 164 3.75 -1.93 18.00
CA GLN A 164 2.66 -2.81 18.43
C GLN A 164 2.31 -2.66 19.91
N VAL A 165 3.31 -2.58 20.78
CA VAL A 165 3.09 -2.64 22.25
C VAL A 165 2.94 -1.27 22.89
N ASN A 166 3.38 -0.19 22.26
CA ASN A 166 3.45 1.14 22.84
C ASN A 166 2.72 2.21 22.01
N LEU A 167 1.51 1.89 21.57
CA LEU A 167 0.72 2.75 20.68
C LEU A 167 0.51 4.17 21.22
N GLN A 168 0.26 4.33 22.51
CA GLN A 168 0.05 5.65 23.10
C GLN A 168 1.32 6.50 23.01
N TYR A 169 2.46 5.96 23.41
CA TYR A 169 3.74 6.64 23.33
C TYR A 169 4.09 7.00 21.87
N SER A 170 3.90 6.07 20.94
CA SER A 170 4.20 6.26 19.53
C SER A 170 3.44 7.43 18.91
N GLN A 171 2.24 7.74 19.39
CA GLN A 171 1.45 8.88 18.90
C GLN A 171 2.08 10.22 19.28
N TYR A 172 2.70 10.32 20.45
CA TYR A 172 3.35 11.57 20.89
C TYR A 172 4.62 11.90 20.12
N ILE A 173 5.36 10.88 19.67
CA ILE A 173 6.60 11.06 18.90
C ILE A 173 6.38 11.26 17.41
N THR A 174 5.14 11.15 16.94
CA THR A 174 4.79 11.23 15.52
C THR A 174 4.16 12.58 15.19
N ARG A 175 4.60 13.16 14.10
CA ARG A 175 4.02 14.38 13.54
C ARG A 175 3.77 14.21 12.05
N THR A 176 2.54 14.51 11.62
CA THR A 176 2.13 14.47 10.22
C THR A 176 1.83 15.87 9.73
N VAL A 177 2.35 16.22 8.56
CA VAL A 177 2.13 17.52 7.91
C VAL A 177 1.79 17.32 6.43
N PHE A 178 0.96 18.20 5.90
CA PHE A 178 0.69 18.26 4.47
C PHE A 178 1.64 19.30 3.83
N CYS A 179 2.39 18.87 2.83
CA CYS A 179 3.40 19.66 2.13
C CYS A 179 3.07 19.74 0.64
N GLY A 180 2.05 20.51 0.29
CA GLY A 180 1.64 20.71 -1.10
C GLY A 180 1.02 19.44 -1.72
N ASP A 181 1.82 18.66 -2.41
CA ASP A 181 1.42 17.44 -3.14
C ASP A 181 1.61 16.15 -2.34
N ARG A 182 2.12 16.24 -1.11
CA ARG A 182 2.46 15.05 -0.30
C ARG A 182 2.07 15.19 1.16
N VAL A 183 1.77 14.07 1.77
CA VAL A 183 1.67 13.91 3.22
C VAL A 183 3.02 13.40 3.73
N ARG A 184 3.60 14.10 4.69
CA ARG A 184 4.86 13.72 5.32
C ARG A 184 4.65 13.38 6.77
N GLN A 185 5.12 12.22 7.20
CA GLN A 185 5.17 11.81 8.58
C GLN A 185 6.62 11.84 9.07
N MET A 186 6.82 12.44 10.23
CA MET A 186 8.10 12.49 10.94
C MET A 186 7.97 11.77 12.26
N ILE A 187 8.95 10.97 12.61
CA ILE A 187 9.04 10.30 13.90
C ILE A 187 10.29 10.82 14.59
N HIS A 188 10.11 11.39 15.76
CA HIS A 188 11.19 11.85 16.64
C HIS A 188 11.44 10.75 17.66
N ALA A 189 12.42 9.89 17.42
CA ALA A 189 12.80 8.85 18.35
C ALA A 189 13.57 9.48 19.54
N ASN A 190 13.10 9.23 20.74
CA ASN A 190 13.64 9.66 22.05
C ASN A 190 13.48 11.13 22.42
N LEU A 191 12.40 11.35 23.14
CA LEU A 191 12.28 12.49 24.05
C LEU A 191 12.85 12.17 25.45
N ASP A 192 13.19 10.90 25.73
CA ASP A 192 13.75 10.46 26.99
C ASP A 192 15.20 10.92 27.12
N GLY A 193 15.43 11.88 27.98
CA GLY A 193 16.76 12.39 28.34
C GLY A 193 17.16 13.71 27.72
N LEU A 194 16.26 14.40 27.01
CA LEU A 194 16.52 15.79 26.62
C LEU A 194 16.45 16.70 27.84
N LYS A 195 17.51 17.46 28.07
CA LYS A 195 17.49 18.57 29.04
C LYS A 195 16.77 19.78 28.42
N ASP A 196 16.16 20.58 29.29
CA ASP A 196 15.54 21.83 28.85
C ASP A 196 16.51 22.67 28.01
N GLY A 197 16.12 22.92 26.76
CA GLY A 197 16.91 23.68 25.79
C GLY A 197 17.83 22.85 24.86
N GLU A 198 17.88 21.54 24.97
CA GLU A 198 18.53 20.68 23.97
C GLU A 198 17.64 20.46 22.75
N GLU A 199 18.21 20.70 21.57
CA GLU A 199 17.54 20.32 20.32
C GLU A 199 17.55 18.79 20.16
N VAL A 200 16.44 18.24 19.67
CA VAL A 200 16.33 16.84 19.28
C VAL A 200 17.41 16.53 18.26
N ASP A 201 18.27 15.55 18.54
CA ASP A 201 19.27 15.08 17.58
C ASP A 201 18.54 14.58 16.31
N ASN A 202 18.63 15.36 15.24
CA ASN A 202 18.02 15.08 13.95
C ASN A 202 18.49 13.77 13.32
N LYS A 203 19.54 13.11 13.82
CA LYS A 203 20.01 11.82 13.32
C LYS A 203 19.01 10.68 13.52
N ASN A 204 18.07 10.83 14.45
CA ASN A 204 17.04 9.86 14.76
C ASN A 204 15.66 10.21 14.19
N VAL A 205 15.55 11.24 13.36
CA VAL A 205 14.30 11.63 12.72
C VAL A 205 14.06 10.74 11.51
N PHE A 206 13.04 9.90 11.58
CA PHE A 206 12.57 9.10 10.46
C PHE A 206 11.51 9.89 9.69
N ASN A 207 11.73 10.07 8.39
CA ASN A 207 10.83 10.78 7.51
C ASN A 207 10.18 9.80 6.53
N ARG A 208 8.86 9.83 6.43
CA ARG A 208 8.08 9.08 5.46
C ARG A 208 7.21 10.03 4.67
N PHE A 209 6.90 9.68 3.45
CA PHE A 209 5.98 10.47 2.64
C PHE A 209 5.05 9.57 1.82
N PHE A 210 3.88 10.11 1.54
CA PHE A 210 2.96 9.61 0.54
C PHE A 210 2.64 10.75 -0.43
N GLU A 211 2.94 10.54 -1.70
CA GLU A 211 2.78 11.53 -2.76
C GLU A 211 1.90 10.98 -3.85
N ILE A 212 0.95 11.79 -4.31
CA ILE A 212 0.16 11.49 -5.50
C ILE A 212 0.85 12.17 -6.67
N GLY A 213 1.40 11.37 -7.57
CA GLY A 213 2.01 11.85 -8.81
C GLY A 213 0.98 12.45 -9.76
N ARG A 214 1.45 13.08 -10.83
CA ARG A 214 0.58 13.66 -11.86
C ARG A 214 -0.17 12.55 -12.61
N ALA A 215 -1.48 12.73 -12.76
CA ALA A 215 -2.26 11.93 -13.67
C ALA A 215 -1.92 12.33 -15.12
N HIS A 216 -1.62 11.34 -15.94
CA HIS A 216 -1.60 11.51 -17.39
C HIS A 216 -2.96 11.02 -17.94
N LEU A 217 -3.71 11.94 -18.52
CA LEU A 217 -4.98 11.65 -19.20
C LEU A 217 -4.72 11.26 -20.65
#